data_1a9c639dce36df5bd1faa9a5895a8ec1
#
_entry.id   1a9c639dce36df5bd1faa9a5895a8ec1
#
_cell.length_a   1.000
_cell.length_b   1.000
_cell.length_c   1.000
_cell.angle_alpha   90.00
_cell.angle_beta   90.00
_cell.angle_gamma   90.00
#
_symmetry.space_group_name_H-M   'P 1'
#
loop_
_entity.id
_entity.type
_entity.pdbx_description
1 polymer ?
#
loop_
_entity_poly.entity_id
_entity_poly.type
_entity_poly.pdbx_seq_one_letter_code
_entity_poly.pdbx_strand_id
1 'polypeptide(L)'
;MGRKKQGVPLHGRPVLRWTVDTLGRTPEVTGIVVAVPAEDVETWRRRLRSCRKVRAVVAGGRERQDSVAQGLRAVPADVTWIAVHDGARPCLTPALVSAVLAAARAHDAAIAALPVAETLTRGADGWVKDPVDRDGMWTVQTPQAFRARLLRQAHRRAAAEGVRGTDEASLVARLLGVRVRLVPGLPGNVKVTRPEDLPLARALLSLGPGRGRRGPPRATRVGWRPGFVPRTR
;
A
#
# COMPACT_ATOMS: atom_id res chain seq x y z
N MET A 1 -3.34 -19.03 0.23
CA MET A 1 -2.28 -18.87 -0.77
C MET A 1 -1.00 -18.49 -0.05
N GLY A 2 -0.05 -19.41 0.05
CA GLY A 2 1.25 -19.17 0.69
C GLY A 2 2.17 -18.22 -0.09
N ARG A 3 3.48 -18.30 0.17
CA ARG A 3 4.56 -17.48 -0.41
C ARG A 3 4.54 -17.32 -1.95
N LYS A 4 3.82 -18.14 -2.72
CA LYS A 4 3.83 -18.18 -4.20
C LYS A 4 2.85 -17.24 -4.91
N LYS A 5 2.00 -16.47 -4.19
CA LYS A 5 0.97 -15.61 -4.82
C LYS A 5 1.53 -14.55 -5.78
N GLN A 6 2.74 -14.06 -5.56
CA GLN A 6 3.41 -13.09 -6.41
C GLN A 6 3.73 -13.62 -7.82
N GLY A 7 3.90 -14.94 -7.93
CA GLY A 7 4.16 -15.64 -9.19
C GLY A 7 2.92 -16.06 -9.96
N VAL A 8 1.72 -15.94 -9.37
CA VAL A 8 0.47 -16.37 -10.02
C VAL A 8 0.23 -15.56 -11.30
N PRO A 9 -0.09 -16.21 -12.44
CA PRO A 9 -0.29 -15.52 -13.70
C PRO A 9 -1.65 -14.79 -13.75
N LEU A 10 -1.60 -13.52 -14.15
CA LEU A 10 -2.73 -12.70 -14.56
C LEU A 10 -2.50 -12.28 -16.02
N HIS A 11 -3.40 -12.65 -16.94
CA HIS A 11 -3.20 -12.41 -18.38
C HIS A 11 -1.79 -12.79 -18.87
N GLY A 12 -1.33 -14.00 -18.50
CA GLY A 12 -0.03 -14.54 -18.91
C GLY A 12 1.19 -13.91 -18.20
N ARG A 13 1.00 -12.95 -17.29
CA ARG A 13 2.09 -12.26 -16.58
C ARG A 13 1.94 -12.41 -15.07
N PRO A 14 3.02 -12.62 -14.31
CA PRO A 14 2.94 -12.72 -12.85
C PRO A 14 2.34 -11.46 -12.20
N VAL A 15 1.58 -11.62 -11.12
CA VAL A 15 0.99 -10.52 -10.33
C VAL A 15 2.02 -9.44 -10.00
N LEU A 16 3.20 -9.81 -9.49
CA LEU A 16 4.26 -8.87 -9.13
C LEU A 16 4.77 -8.08 -10.35
N ARG A 17 4.78 -8.70 -11.53
CA ARG A 17 5.26 -8.03 -12.75
C ARG A 17 4.37 -6.85 -13.14
N TRP A 18 3.04 -6.97 -13.00
CA TRP A 18 2.11 -5.87 -13.24
C TRP A 18 2.41 -4.67 -12.34
N THR A 19 2.62 -4.92 -11.06
CA THR A 19 2.99 -3.90 -10.08
C THR A 19 4.30 -3.21 -10.45
N VAL A 20 5.36 -3.98 -10.73
CA VAL A 20 6.68 -3.44 -11.07
C VAL A 20 6.64 -2.64 -12.36
N ASP A 21 5.91 -3.10 -13.37
CA ASP A 21 5.79 -2.37 -14.64
C ASP A 21 5.06 -1.04 -14.46
N THR A 22 4.03 -0.98 -13.59
CA THR A 22 3.34 0.27 -13.28
C THR A 22 4.26 1.25 -12.56
N LEU A 23 4.99 0.80 -11.54
CA LEU A 23 6.00 1.62 -10.87
C LEU A 23 7.09 2.07 -11.83
N GLY A 24 7.54 1.19 -12.74
CA GLY A 24 8.53 1.52 -13.75
C GLY A 24 8.09 2.63 -14.72
N ARG A 25 6.79 2.70 -15.03
CA ARG A 25 6.20 3.75 -15.89
C ARG A 25 5.89 5.04 -15.13
N THR A 26 5.90 5.05 -13.80
CA THR A 26 5.65 6.26 -13.00
C THR A 26 6.87 7.17 -13.06
N PRO A 27 6.75 8.43 -13.54
CA PRO A 27 7.91 9.31 -13.72
C PRO A 27 8.70 9.58 -12.45
N GLU A 28 8.02 9.80 -11.33
CA GLU A 28 8.62 10.15 -10.04
C GLU A 28 9.35 8.98 -9.37
N VAL A 29 9.14 7.76 -9.81
CA VAL A 29 9.87 6.59 -9.33
C VAL A 29 11.19 6.47 -10.08
N THR A 30 12.29 6.67 -9.38
CA THR A 30 13.66 6.63 -9.93
C THR A 30 14.35 5.28 -9.71
N GLY A 31 13.93 4.53 -8.71
CA GLY A 31 14.44 3.20 -8.39
C GLY A 31 13.41 2.32 -7.72
N ILE A 32 13.52 1.02 -7.91
CA ILE A 32 12.64 0.00 -7.33
C ILE A 32 13.52 -1.07 -6.68
N VAL A 33 13.25 -1.35 -5.40
CA VAL A 33 13.80 -2.50 -4.70
C VAL A 33 12.65 -3.49 -4.49
N VAL A 34 12.87 -4.75 -4.84
CA VAL A 34 11.85 -5.80 -4.75
C VAL A 34 12.26 -6.83 -3.71
N ALA A 35 11.45 -7.02 -2.68
CA ALA A 35 11.65 -8.06 -1.68
C ALA A 35 10.79 -9.30 -2.01
N VAL A 36 11.41 -10.46 -2.13
CA VAL A 36 10.77 -11.73 -2.47
C VAL A 36 11.30 -12.85 -1.56
N PRO A 37 10.66 -14.04 -1.51
CA PRO A 37 11.25 -15.18 -0.80
C PRO A 37 12.69 -15.44 -1.24
N ALA A 38 13.53 -15.87 -0.30
CA ALA A 38 14.96 -16.04 -0.55
C ALA A 38 15.25 -16.98 -1.74
N GLU A 39 14.49 -18.07 -1.82
CA GLU A 39 14.57 -19.08 -2.88
C GLU A 39 14.18 -18.54 -4.28
N ASP A 40 13.43 -17.44 -4.31
CA ASP A 40 12.91 -16.85 -5.55
C ASP A 40 13.74 -15.66 -6.07
N VAL A 41 14.73 -15.19 -5.31
CA VAL A 41 15.50 -13.95 -5.63
C VAL A 41 16.07 -14.00 -7.03
N GLU A 42 16.78 -15.07 -7.39
CA GLU A 42 17.45 -15.18 -8.70
C GLU A 42 16.41 -15.28 -9.84
N THR A 43 15.32 -16.01 -9.60
CA THR A 43 14.23 -16.11 -10.56
C THR A 43 13.60 -14.74 -10.84
N TRP A 44 13.35 -13.95 -9.79
CA TRP A 44 12.79 -12.61 -9.96
C TRP A 44 13.79 -11.62 -10.52
N ARG A 45 15.06 -11.72 -10.20
CA ARG A 45 16.11 -10.91 -10.82
C ARG A 45 16.12 -11.08 -12.34
N ARG A 46 16.05 -12.32 -12.83
CA ARG A 46 15.95 -12.62 -14.28
C ARG A 46 14.65 -12.09 -14.89
N ARG A 47 13.50 -12.33 -14.23
CA ARG A 47 12.17 -11.89 -14.72
C ARG A 47 12.02 -10.38 -14.79
N LEU A 48 12.71 -9.64 -13.95
CA LEU A 48 12.60 -8.19 -13.85
C LEU A 48 13.71 -7.41 -14.56
N ARG A 49 14.67 -8.09 -15.18
CA ARG A 49 15.84 -7.47 -15.84
C ARG A 49 15.47 -6.42 -16.91
N SER A 50 14.30 -6.55 -17.54
CA SER A 50 13.82 -5.60 -18.54
C SER A 50 13.27 -4.30 -17.94
N CYS A 51 13.02 -4.23 -16.65
CA CYS A 51 12.62 -3.01 -15.97
C CYS A 51 13.86 -2.25 -15.48
N ARG A 52 14.29 -1.22 -16.23
CA ARG A 52 15.52 -0.47 -15.93
C ARG A 52 15.51 0.23 -14.57
N LYS A 53 14.34 0.48 -13.97
CA LYS A 53 14.22 1.09 -12.65
C LYS A 53 14.38 0.08 -11.51
N VAL A 54 14.37 -1.23 -11.75
CA VAL A 54 14.68 -2.22 -10.73
C VAL A 54 16.19 -2.19 -10.44
N ARG A 55 16.53 -1.75 -9.24
CA ARG A 55 17.90 -1.58 -8.77
C ARG A 55 18.38 -2.79 -7.97
N ALA A 56 17.46 -3.44 -7.24
CA ALA A 56 17.78 -4.63 -6.48
C ALA A 56 16.56 -5.56 -6.34
N VAL A 57 16.85 -6.87 -6.28
CA VAL A 57 15.91 -7.89 -5.82
C VAL A 57 16.57 -8.56 -4.62
N VAL A 58 15.93 -8.47 -3.45
CA VAL A 58 16.46 -8.91 -2.17
C VAL A 58 15.62 -10.01 -1.56
N ALA A 59 16.21 -10.80 -0.69
CA ALA A 59 15.46 -11.73 0.14
C ALA A 59 14.62 -10.96 1.15
N GLY A 60 13.33 -11.25 1.18
CA GLY A 60 12.41 -10.76 2.21
C GLY A 60 12.62 -11.50 3.54
N GLY A 61 11.91 -11.06 4.56
CA GLY A 61 11.92 -11.71 5.86
C GLY A 61 10.68 -12.59 6.09
N ARG A 62 10.53 -13.04 7.33
CA ARG A 62 9.42 -13.90 7.75
C ARG A 62 8.08 -13.17 7.64
N GLU A 63 8.05 -11.92 8.08
CA GLU A 63 6.87 -11.06 8.06
C GLU A 63 7.01 -9.95 7.01
N ARG A 64 5.89 -9.26 6.72
CA ARG A 64 5.88 -8.12 5.78
C ARG A 64 6.83 -7.01 6.24
N GLN A 65 6.81 -6.67 7.54
CA GLN A 65 7.69 -5.65 8.13
C GLN A 65 9.17 -6.01 7.95
N ASP A 66 9.54 -7.28 8.15
CA ASP A 66 10.92 -7.74 7.96
C ASP A 66 11.34 -7.62 6.49
N SER A 67 10.43 -7.93 5.57
CA SER A 67 10.68 -7.78 4.13
C SER A 67 10.91 -6.32 3.73
N VAL A 68 10.14 -5.38 4.30
CA VAL A 68 10.37 -3.94 4.10
C VAL A 68 11.71 -3.52 4.70
N ALA A 69 12.05 -3.99 5.90
CA ALA A 69 13.34 -3.69 6.53
C ALA A 69 14.53 -4.16 5.67
N GLN A 70 14.45 -5.36 5.05
CA GLN A 70 15.46 -5.83 4.10
C GLN A 70 15.52 -4.94 2.85
N GLY A 71 14.36 -4.57 2.31
CA GLY A 71 14.29 -3.63 1.19
C GLY A 71 14.94 -2.28 1.50
N LEU A 72 14.69 -1.72 2.68
CA LEU A 72 15.26 -0.44 3.13
C LEU A 72 16.79 -0.45 3.21
N ARG A 73 17.41 -1.60 3.52
CA ARG A 73 18.87 -1.74 3.53
C ARG A 73 19.49 -1.64 2.14
N ALA A 74 18.73 -2.03 1.11
CA ALA A 74 19.16 -1.96 -0.28
C ALA A 74 18.84 -0.61 -0.96
N VAL A 75 18.11 0.28 -0.29
CA VAL A 75 17.87 1.65 -0.78
C VAL A 75 19.04 2.53 -0.42
N PRO A 76 19.66 3.27 -1.38
CA PRO A 76 20.76 4.20 -1.11
C PRO A 76 20.45 5.23 -0.03
N ALA A 77 21.46 5.63 0.73
CA ALA A 77 21.28 6.50 1.91
C ALA A 77 20.79 7.90 1.54
N ASP A 78 21.15 8.40 0.36
CA ASP A 78 20.82 9.72 -0.18
C ASP A 78 19.40 9.85 -0.71
N VAL A 79 18.66 8.73 -0.80
CA VAL A 79 17.25 8.76 -1.21
C VAL A 79 16.41 9.52 -0.20
N THR A 80 15.72 10.57 -0.68
CA THR A 80 14.91 11.45 0.17
C THR A 80 13.51 10.89 0.46
N TRP A 81 12.89 10.22 -0.50
CA TRP A 81 11.53 9.72 -0.42
C TRP A 81 11.45 8.23 -0.74
N ILE A 82 10.71 7.48 0.07
CA ILE A 82 10.48 6.05 -0.13
C ILE A 82 8.98 5.79 -0.13
N ALA A 83 8.52 5.10 -1.16
CA ALA A 83 7.16 4.55 -1.22
C ALA A 83 7.22 3.03 -1.06
N VAL A 84 6.45 2.51 -0.11
CA VAL A 84 6.28 1.07 0.10
C VAL A 84 5.00 0.63 -0.57
N HIS A 85 5.08 -0.41 -1.38
CA HIS A 85 3.92 -0.94 -2.09
C HIS A 85 3.85 -2.47 -2.04
N ASP A 86 2.64 -2.99 -1.83
CA ASP A 86 2.39 -4.43 -1.83
C ASP A 86 2.49 -4.99 -3.26
N GLY A 87 3.46 -5.86 -3.51
CA GLY A 87 3.64 -6.51 -4.82
C GLY A 87 2.46 -7.37 -5.28
N ALA A 88 1.47 -7.58 -4.41
CA ALA A 88 0.23 -8.30 -4.68
C ALA A 88 -0.95 -7.37 -5.07
N ARG A 89 -0.70 -6.08 -5.40
CA ARG A 89 -1.71 -5.15 -5.92
C ARG A 89 -1.43 -4.83 -7.39
N PRO A 90 -1.81 -5.71 -8.32
CA PRO A 90 -1.46 -5.58 -9.74
C PRO A 90 -2.18 -4.43 -10.44
N CYS A 91 -3.31 -3.97 -9.90
CA CYS A 91 -4.16 -2.93 -10.48
C CYS A 91 -3.76 -1.50 -10.05
N LEU A 92 -2.53 -1.32 -9.56
CA LEU A 92 -1.95 -0.02 -9.27
C LEU A 92 -1.95 0.87 -10.50
N THR A 93 -2.15 2.19 -10.31
CA THR A 93 -2.04 3.18 -11.38
C THR A 93 -0.91 4.17 -11.12
N PRO A 94 -0.21 4.68 -12.16
CA PRO A 94 0.79 5.73 -11.98
C PRO A 94 0.21 6.97 -11.27
N ALA A 95 -1.02 7.37 -11.61
CA ALA A 95 -1.68 8.53 -11.00
C ALA A 95 -1.83 8.39 -9.48
N LEU A 96 -2.17 7.20 -8.97
CA LEU A 96 -2.24 6.97 -7.52
C LEU A 96 -0.87 7.08 -6.87
N VAL A 97 0.17 6.55 -7.50
CA VAL A 97 1.56 6.66 -6.99
C VAL A 97 1.98 8.12 -6.91
N SER A 98 1.76 8.88 -8.01
CA SER A 98 2.09 10.32 -8.07
C SER A 98 1.33 11.12 -7.02
N ALA A 99 0.03 10.87 -6.82
CA ALA A 99 -0.79 11.55 -5.82
C ALA A 99 -0.26 11.31 -4.39
N VAL A 100 0.08 10.06 -4.05
CA VAL A 100 0.61 9.72 -2.73
C VAL A 100 2.01 10.32 -2.51
N LEU A 101 2.87 10.30 -3.53
CA LEU A 101 4.20 10.93 -3.45
C LEU A 101 4.09 12.46 -3.31
N ALA A 102 3.18 13.10 -4.02
CA ALA A 102 2.94 14.54 -3.89
C ALA A 102 2.46 14.91 -2.47
N ALA A 103 1.51 14.14 -1.93
CA ALA A 103 1.03 14.35 -0.57
C ALA A 103 2.13 14.10 0.49
N ALA A 104 2.97 13.07 0.28
CA ALA A 104 4.09 12.81 1.16
C ALA A 104 5.12 13.96 1.14
N ARG A 105 5.39 14.55 -0.02
CA ARG A 105 6.27 15.72 -0.14
C ARG A 105 5.73 16.93 0.63
N ALA A 106 4.41 17.11 0.67
CA ALA A 106 3.78 18.21 1.39
C ALA A 106 3.66 17.98 2.90
N HIS A 107 3.60 16.71 3.34
CA HIS A 107 3.24 16.34 4.73
C HIS A 107 4.20 15.36 5.40
N ASP A 108 5.35 15.06 4.81
CA ASP A 108 6.38 14.09 5.23
C ASP A 108 5.94 12.62 5.20
N ALA A 109 4.64 12.34 5.26
CA ALA A 109 4.08 11.00 5.22
C ALA A 109 2.66 11.00 4.61
N ALA A 110 2.39 10.08 3.70
CA ALA A 110 1.06 9.92 3.09
C ALA A 110 0.79 8.47 2.69
N ILE A 111 -0.47 8.07 2.72
CA ILE A 111 -0.91 6.73 2.33
C ILE A 111 -2.17 6.78 1.50
N ALA A 112 -2.32 5.82 0.59
CA ALA A 112 -3.59 5.58 -0.08
C ALA A 112 -4.56 4.87 0.88
N ALA A 113 -5.80 5.33 0.95
CA ALA A 113 -6.83 4.69 1.76
C ALA A 113 -8.24 4.98 1.20
N LEU A 114 -9.20 4.16 1.57
CA LEU A 114 -10.61 4.33 1.22
C LEU A 114 -11.43 4.45 2.51
N PRO A 115 -12.41 5.35 2.59
CA PRO A 115 -13.35 5.34 3.71
C PRO A 115 -14.08 4.00 3.75
N VAL A 116 -14.37 3.50 4.95
CA VAL A 116 -15.16 2.28 5.12
C VAL A 116 -16.59 2.53 4.66
N ALA A 117 -17.05 1.74 3.68
CA ALA A 117 -18.41 1.83 3.16
C ALA A 117 -19.36 0.84 3.84
N GLU A 118 -18.87 -0.32 4.22
CA GLU A 118 -19.63 -1.41 4.82
C GLU A 118 -19.96 -1.13 6.29
N THR A 119 -21.05 -1.71 6.79
CA THR A 119 -21.36 -1.71 8.22
C THR A 119 -20.36 -2.61 8.95
N LEU A 120 -19.81 -2.10 10.05
CA LEU A 120 -18.85 -2.83 10.87
C LEU A 120 -19.51 -3.28 12.17
N THR A 121 -19.15 -4.48 12.62
CA THR A 121 -19.52 -4.98 13.93
C THR A 121 -18.33 -5.71 14.57
N ARG A 122 -18.27 -5.72 15.89
CA ARG A 122 -17.40 -6.63 16.62
C ARG A 122 -18.12 -7.95 16.81
N GLY A 123 -17.41 -9.05 16.60
CA GLY A 123 -17.90 -10.39 16.86
C GLY A 123 -17.05 -11.09 17.91
N ALA A 124 -17.64 -11.97 18.68
CA ALA A 124 -16.96 -12.92 19.56
C ALA A 124 -17.69 -14.26 19.49
N ASP A 125 -16.94 -15.35 19.39
CA ASP A 125 -17.43 -16.72 19.40
C ASP A 125 -18.54 -16.99 18.35
N GLY A 126 -18.46 -16.31 17.17
CA GLY A 126 -19.42 -16.46 16.10
C GLY A 126 -20.69 -15.59 16.24
N TRP A 127 -20.79 -14.78 17.28
CA TRP A 127 -21.93 -13.91 17.54
C TRP A 127 -21.59 -12.43 17.34
N VAL A 128 -22.58 -11.63 16.92
CA VAL A 128 -22.49 -10.16 16.92
C VAL A 128 -22.41 -9.70 18.38
N LYS A 129 -21.36 -8.90 18.67
CA LYS A 129 -21.17 -8.34 20.01
C LYS A 129 -21.64 -6.88 20.07
N ASP A 130 -20.98 -6.02 19.29
CA ASP A 130 -21.24 -4.59 19.31
C ASP A 130 -21.18 -4.01 17.90
N PRO A 131 -22.07 -3.06 17.53
CA PRO A 131 -21.88 -2.26 16.33
C PRO A 131 -20.63 -1.40 16.48
N VAL A 132 -19.95 -1.13 15.37
CA VAL A 132 -18.80 -0.22 15.31
C VAL A 132 -19.17 0.96 14.46
N ASP A 133 -19.08 2.17 15.02
CA ASP A 133 -19.20 3.39 14.22
C ASP A 133 -18.06 3.43 13.21
N ARG A 134 -18.43 3.56 11.93
CA ARG A 134 -17.47 3.61 10.82
C ARG A 134 -17.01 5.03 10.48
N ASP A 135 -17.58 6.06 11.09
CA ASP A 135 -17.22 7.44 10.81
C ASP A 135 -15.73 7.67 11.16
N GLY A 136 -15.00 8.22 10.20
CA GLY A 136 -13.56 8.38 10.33
C GLY A 136 -12.73 7.12 10.16
N MET A 137 -13.34 5.95 9.88
CA MET A 137 -12.62 4.71 9.62
C MET A 137 -12.23 4.57 8.13
N TRP A 138 -11.03 4.06 7.90
CA TRP A 138 -10.46 3.91 6.57
C TRP A 138 -9.84 2.53 6.38
N THR A 139 -10.06 1.93 5.23
CA THR A 139 -9.31 0.76 4.78
C THR A 139 -8.02 1.21 4.13
N VAL A 140 -6.89 0.80 4.70
CA VAL A 140 -5.58 1.21 4.23
C VAL A 140 -5.18 0.44 2.99
N GLN A 141 -4.67 1.17 2.02
CA GLN A 141 -4.06 0.63 0.82
C GLN A 141 -2.56 0.97 0.77
N THR A 142 -1.90 0.52 -0.28
CA THR A 142 -0.58 1.01 -0.70
C THR A 142 -0.69 1.56 -2.12
N PRO A 143 0.13 2.55 -2.52
CA PRO A 143 1.42 2.93 -1.92
C PRO A 143 1.27 3.72 -0.62
N GLN A 144 2.31 3.62 0.22
CA GLN A 144 2.52 4.39 1.43
C GLN A 144 3.87 5.08 1.28
N ALA A 145 3.90 6.41 1.26
CA ALA A 145 5.12 7.17 0.99
C ALA A 145 5.52 8.03 2.19
N PHE A 146 6.82 8.07 2.44
CA PHE A 146 7.40 8.73 3.61
C PHE A 146 8.71 9.42 3.25
N ARG A 147 9.05 10.46 4.01
CA ARG A 147 10.42 10.91 4.04
C ARG A 147 11.32 9.76 4.52
N ALA A 148 12.36 9.44 3.76
CA ALA A 148 13.17 8.22 3.96
C ALA A 148 13.75 8.12 5.39
N ARG A 149 14.17 9.25 5.98
CA ARG A 149 14.69 9.30 7.35
C ARG A 149 13.65 8.81 8.37
N LEU A 150 12.38 9.19 8.22
CA LEU A 150 11.30 8.81 9.14
C LEU A 150 11.01 7.31 9.04
N LEU A 151 10.88 6.78 7.82
CA LEU A 151 10.63 5.37 7.62
C LEU A 151 11.77 4.51 8.18
N ARG A 152 13.02 4.88 7.91
CA ARG A 152 14.20 4.19 8.45
C ARG A 152 14.24 4.26 9.98
N GLN A 153 13.91 5.41 10.57
CA GLN A 153 13.88 5.59 12.03
C GLN A 153 12.78 4.73 12.66
N ALA A 154 11.57 4.71 12.09
CA ALA A 154 10.47 3.89 12.58
C ALA A 154 10.83 2.40 12.57
N HIS A 155 11.45 1.91 11.49
CA HIS A 155 11.89 0.52 11.42
C HIS A 155 13.01 0.18 12.42
N ARG A 156 13.96 1.09 12.65
CA ARG A 156 15.00 0.90 13.69
C ARG A 156 14.40 0.82 15.10
N ARG A 157 13.48 1.76 15.43
CA ARG A 157 12.78 1.75 16.72
C ARG A 157 11.92 0.50 16.89
N ALA A 158 11.17 0.13 15.87
CA ALA A 158 10.36 -1.08 15.89
C ALA A 158 11.20 -2.33 16.18
N ALA A 159 12.39 -2.43 15.57
CA ALA A 159 13.31 -3.54 15.83
C ALA A 159 13.88 -3.52 17.25
N ALA A 160 14.26 -2.36 17.77
CA ALA A 160 14.81 -2.19 19.12
C ALA A 160 13.78 -2.45 20.23
N GLU A 161 12.52 -2.02 20.00
CA GLU A 161 11.43 -2.12 20.95
C GLU A 161 10.57 -3.40 20.78
N GLY A 162 10.90 -4.29 19.82
CA GLY A 162 10.14 -5.50 19.52
C GLY A 162 8.72 -5.22 18.99
N VAL A 163 8.46 -4.02 18.45
CA VAL A 163 7.13 -3.61 17.98
C VAL A 163 6.84 -4.19 16.60
N ARG A 164 5.66 -4.78 16.45
CA ARG A 164 5.10 -5.21 15.17
C ARG A 164 3.97 -4.28 14.75
N GLY A 165 4.04 -3.82 13.50
CA GLY A 165 3.00 -3.04 12.86
C GLY A 165 2.39 -3.81 11.69
N THR A 166 1.14 -3.50 11.38
CA THR A 166 0.45 -4.07 10.20
C THR A 166 0.91 -3.43 8.90
N ASP A 167 1.37 -2.17 8.97
CA ASP A 167 1.86 -1.37 7.85
C ASP A 167 2.88 -0.31 8.32
N GLU A 168 3.46 0.43 7.39
CA GLU A 168 4.45 1.46 7.68
C GLU A 168 3.82 2.71 8.30
N ALA A 169 2.58 3.03 7.94
CA ALA A 169 1.89 4.19 8.51
C ALA A 169 1.68 4.03 10.03
N SER A 170 1.26 2.84 10.45
CA SER A 170 1.08 2.54 11.88
C SER A 170 2.41 2.63 12.65
N LEU A 171 3.52 2.15 12.07
CA LEU A 171 4.83 2.26 12.69
C LEU A 171 5.29 3.72 12.82
N VAL A 172 5.18 4.49 11.73
CA VAL A 172 5.61 5.90 11.72
C VAL A 172 4.76 6.74 12.67
N ALA A 173 3.44 6.58 12.64
CA ALA A 173 2.55 7.32 13.51
C ALA A 173 2.75 6.95 14.99
N ARG A 174 2.77 5.65 15.31
CA ARG A 174 2.85 5.17 16.70
C ARG A 174 4.21 5.45 17.34
N LEU A 175 5.31 5.19 16.61
CA LEU A 175 6.64 5.27 17.18
C LEU A 175 7.24 6.67 17.12
N LEU A 176 6.84 7.48 16.14
CA LEU A 176 7.44 8.80 15.92
C LEU A 176 6.47 9.95 16.15
N GLY A 177 5.18 9.70 16.41
CA GLY A 177 4.16 10.74 16.56
C GLY A 177 3.88 11.53 15.27
N VAL A 178 4.33 11.04 14.11
CA VAL A 178 4.18 11.75 12.84
C VAL A 178 2.76 11.57 12.32
N ARG A 179 2.13 12.67 11.94
CA ARG A 179 0.82 12.65 11.28
C ARG A 179 0.96 12.15 9.85
N VAL A 180 0.17 11.14 9.49
CA VAL A 180 0.18 10.54 8.16
C VAL A 180 -1.03 11.02 7.36
N ARG A 181 -0.81 11.62 6.19
CA ARG A 181 -1.88 12.13 5.33
C ARG A 181 -2.62 10.99 4.64
N LEU A 182 -3.95 10.98 4.69
CA LEU A 182 -4.78 10.10 3.88
C LEU A 182 -4.97 10.70 2.48
N VAL A 183 -4.71 9.88 1.46
CA VAL A 183 -4.96 10.19 0.05
C VAL A 183 -6.05 9.25 -0.44
N PRO A 184 -7.09 9.75 -1.16
CA PRO A 184 -8.10 8.88 -1.72
C PRO A 184 -7.48 7.76 -2.55
N GLY A 185 -7.72 6.52 -2.12
CA GLY A 185 -7.32 5.31 -2.83
C GLY A 185 -8.22 5.01 -4.01
N LEU A 186 -8.05 3.84 -4.59
CA LEU A 186 -8.88 3.37 -5.69
C LEU A 186 -9.55 2.04 -5.31
N PRO A 187 -10.88 1.90 -5.45
CA PRO A 187 -11.55 0.61 -5.24
C PRO A 187 -10.94 -0.52 -6.08
N GLY A 188 -10.49 -0.19 -7.29
CA GLY A 188 -9.80 -1.13 -8.17
C GLY A 188 -8.36 -1.48 -7.78
N ASN A 189 -7.74 -0.81 -6.81
CA ASN A 189 -6.40 -1.14 -6.32
C ASN A 189 -6.45 -2.33 -5.34
N VAL A 190 -7.06 -3.42 -5.80
CA VAL A 190 -7.28 -4.63 -5.01
C VAL A 190 -5.99 -5.36 -4.68
N LYS A 191 -5.96 -6.01 -3.51
CA LYS A 191 -4.86 -6.88 -3.09
C LYS A 191 -5.23 -8.34 -3.34
N VAL A 192 -4.46 -9.03 -4.16
CA VAL A 192 -4.60 -10.47 -4.36
C VAL A 192 -4.07 -11.20 -3.13
N THR A 193 -4.95 -11.68 -2.29
CA THR A 193 -4.64 -12.41 -1.06
C THR A 193 -5.07 -13.86 -1.13
N ARG A 194 -6.18 -14.12 -1.82
CA ARG A 194 -6.83 -15.43 -1.99
C ARG A 194 -7.03 -15.73 -3.48
N PRO A 195 -7.24 -17.00 -3.85
CA PRO A 195 -7.56 -17.37 -5.24
C PRO A 195 -8.78 -16.63 -5.79
N GLU A 196 -9.76 -16.37 -4.94
CA GLU A 196 -11.03 -15.69 -5.28
C GLU A 196 -10.83 -14.23 -5.71
N ASP A 197 -9.69 -13.61 -5.35
CA ASP A 197 -9.37 -12.24 -5.77
C ASP A 197 -8.90 -12.17 -7.25
N LEU A 198 -8.48 -13.30 -7.84
CA LEU A 198 -7.90 -13.34 -9.18
C LEU A 198 -8.89 -12.97 -10.29
N PRO A 199 -10.15 -13.46 -10.30
CA PRO A 199 -11.13 -13.05 -11.30
C PRO A 199 -11.37 -11.55 -11.32
N LEU A 200 -11.52 -10.94 -10.14
CA LEU A 200 -11.69 -9.49 -10.01
C LEU A 200 -10.45 -8.73 -10.54
N ALA A 201 -9.26 -9.14 -10.13
CA ALA A 201 -8.03 -8.52 -10.60
C ALA A 201 -7.86 -8.64 -12.13
N ARG A 202 -8.24 -9.80 -12.73
CA ARG A 202 -8.25 -9.98 -14.20
C ARG A 202 -9.21 -9.02 -14.89
N ALA A 203 -10.46 -8.95 -14.42
CA ALA A 203 -11.45 -8.04 -14.98
C ALA A 203 -10.98 -6.58 -14.94
N LEU A 204 -10.45 -6.14 -13.80
CA LEU A 204 -9.93 -4.77 -13.63
C LEU A 204 -8.77 -4.46 -14.58
N LEU A 205 -7.83 -5.39 -14.75
CA LEU A 205 -6.71 -5.23 -15.69
C LEU A 205 -7.18 -5.21 -17.15
N SER A 206 -8.24 -5.97 -17.52
CA SER A 206 -8.82 -5.96 -18.86
C SER A 206 -9.48 -4.63 -19.22
N LEU A 207 -10.03 -3.93 -18.23
CA LEU A 207 -10.63 -2.60 -18.43
C LEU A 207 -9.59 -1.53 -18.77
N GLY A 208 -8.29 -1.80 -18.55
CA GLY A 208 -7.18 -0.91 -18.80
C GLY A 208 -7.07 0.23 -17.78
N PRO A 209 -5.88 0.82 -17.59
CA PRO A 209 -5.72 1.99 -16.75
C PRO A 209 -6.40 3.19 -17.44
N GLY A 210 -7.60 3.54 -17.03
CA GLY A 210 -8.28 4.75 -17.50
C GLY A 210 -9.71 4.61 -18.03
N ARG A 211 -10.29 3.42 -18.16
CA ARG A 211 -11.72 3.26 -18.51
C ARG A 211 -12.66 3.21 -17.29
N GLY A 212 -12.15 3.08 -16.09
CA GLY A 212 -12.87 3.36 -14.83
C GLY A 212 -12.87 4.86 -14.58
N ARG A 213 -13.76 5.50 -15.22
CA ARG A 213 -14.14 6.92 -15.33
C ARG A 213 -13.98 7.81 -14.11
N ARG A 214 -13.60 9.06 -14.45
CA ARG A 214 -13.65 10.34 -13.73
C ARG A 214 -12.71 10.39 -12.52
N GLY A 215 -11.85 11.42 -12.58
CA GLY A 215 -11.02 11.83 -11.47
C GLY A 215 -11.83 11.92 -10.16
N PRO A 216 -11.16 11.97 -9.03
CA PRO A 216 -11.84 12.04 -7.75
C PRO A 216 -12.97 13.08 -7.86
N PRO A 217 -14.16 12.80 -7.34
CA PRO A 217 -15.20 13.80 -7.31
C PRO A 217 -14.54 15.06 -6.75
N ARG A 218 -14.70 16.20 -7.46
CA ARG A 218 -14.30 17.49 -6.89
C ARG A 218 -14.83 17.48 -5.47
N ALA A 219 -13.93 17.72 -4.52
CA ALA A 219 -14.32 17.83 -3.12
C ALA A 219 -15.50 18.80 -3.05
N THR A 220 -16.70 18.26 -3.07
CA THR A 220 -17.86 19.00 -2.61
C THR A 220 -17.51 19.33 -1.17
N ARG A 221 -17.39 20.62 -0.89
CA ARG A 221 -17.34 21.12 0.48
C ARG A 221 -18.58 20.58 1.16
N VAL A 222 -18.46 19.42 1.80
CA VAL A 222 -19.39 19.03 2.84
C VAL A 222 -19.03 19.98 3.97
N GLY A 223 -19.81 21.05 4.05
CA GLY A 223 -19.74 21.98 5.16
C GLY A 223 -20.10 21.20 6.42
N TRP A 224 -19.08 20.81 7.16
CA TRP A 224 -19.24 20.36 8.53
C TRP A 224 -19.80 21.56 9.33
N ARG A 225 -21.08 21.51 9.69
CA ARG A 225 -21.68 22.40 10.67
C ARG A 225 -21.51 21.73 12.04
N PRO A 226 -20.77 22.32 12.99
CA PRO A 226 -20.80 21.86 14.37
C PRO A 226 -22.17 22.21 14.97
N GLY A 227 -22.86 21.22 15.53
CA GLY A 227 -24.06 21.43 16.35
C GLY A 227 -25.33 20.74 15.85
N PHE A 228 -25.37 19.43 15.92
CA PHE A 228 -26.62 18.70 16.09
C PHE A 228 -26.42 17.70 17.25
N VAL A 229 -26.88 18.10 18.44
CA VAL A 229 -27.03 17.19 19.57
C VAL A 229 -28.49 16.74 19.55
N PRO A 230 -28.82 15.47 19.33
CA PRO A 230 -30.17 14.99 19.51
C PRO A 230 -30.51 15.02 21.00
N ARG A 231 -31.54 15.77 21.37
CA ARG A 231 -32.15 15.72 22.70
C ARG A 231 -32.80 14.34 22.87
N THR A 232 -32.31 13.56 23.80
CA THR A 232 -33.00 12.38 24.32
C THR A 232 -34.27 12.81 25.03
N ARG A 233 -35.40 12.22 24.66
CA ARG A 233 -36.57 12.04 25.51
C ARG A 233 -36.56 10.63 26.06
#